data_d92bb3ae761a3698fee4d2ae5ad6adef
#
_entry.id   d92bb3ae761a3698fee4d2ae5ad6adef
#
_cell.length_a   1.000
_cell.length_b   1.000
_cell.length_c   1.000
_cell.angle_alpha   90.00
_cell.angle_beta   90.00
_cell.angle_gamma   90.00
#
_symmetry.space_group_name_H-M   'P 1'
#
loop_
_entity.id
_entity.type
_entity.pdbx_description
1 polymer ?
#
loop_
_entity_poly.entity_id
_entity_poly.type
_entity_poly.pdbx_seq_one_letter_code
_entity_poly.pdbx_strand_id
1 'polypeptide(L)'
;MDAVHTLTQRNAEFATRRFTLGLPMMPSLKTFIIGCVDPRVDPAQILGVKLGEVAVIRNIGGRVTSSVLDELALLRKLTQGAGGDFDRGFNIILLQHTDCGILRMQGQSEQLADFFGIDTESLEAKKVGDPRAAVEIDVAVLKADPRMPVGLRATGLVYDVATGEVDTVIAPAPEGVTISG
;
A
#
# COMPACT_ATOMS: atom_id res chain seq x y z
N MET A 1 20.84 14.40 -20.55
CA MET A 1 19.66 13.86 -21.27
C MET A 1 18.44 14.17 -20.39
N ASP A 2 17.41 14.74 -20.99
CA ASP A 2 16.19 15.08 -20.22
C ASP A 2 15.43 13.82 -19.78
N ALA A 3 15.01 13.79 -18.52
CA ALA A 3 14.31 12.65 -17.95
C ALA A 3 12.98 12.35 -18.66
N VAL A 4 12.25 13.40 -19.07
CA VAL A 4 10.97 13.26 -19.78
C VAL A 4 11.21 12.57 -21.13
N HIS A 5 12.20 13.01 -21.88
CA HIS A 5 12.57 12.39 -23.15
C HIS A 5 12.93 10.90 -22.98
N THR A 6 13.73 10.58 -21.96
CA THR A 6 14.11 9.18 -21.67
C THR A 6 12.88 8.31 -21.35
N LEU A 7 11.97 8.81 -20.52
CA LEU A 7 10.79 8.07 -20.12
C LEU A 7 9.78 7.88 -21.25
N THR A 8 9.56 8.90 -22.08
CA THR A 8 8.67 8.81 -23.25
C THR A 8 9.23 7.86 -24.32
N GLN A 9 10.54 7.81 -24.51
CA GLN A 9 11.19 6.86 -25.39
C GLN A 9 10.99 5.39 -24.91
N ARG A 10 11.18 5.15 -23.61
CA ARG A 10 10.89 3.82 -22.99
C ARG A 10 9.42 3.44 -23.11
N ASN A 11 8.50 4.42 -22.99
CA ASN A 11 7.08 4.18 -23.21
C ASN A 11 6.77 3.77 -24.64
N ALA A 12 7.39 4.38 -25.65
CA ALA A 12 7.22 3.98 -27.04
C ALA A 12 7.68 2.53 -27.30
N GLU A 13 8.77 2.10 -26.66
CA GLU A 13 9.22 0.70 -26.71
C GLU A 13 8.22 -0.23 -26.00
N PHE A 14 7.72 0.17 -24.84
CA PHE A 14 6.68 -0.58 -24.13
C PHE A 14 5.43 -0.75 -25.00
N ALA A 15 4.94 0.33 -25.62
CA ALA A 15 3.74 0.32 -26.45
C ALA A 15 3.85 -0.64 -27.64
N THR A 16 5.04 -0.80 -28.21
CA THR A 16 5.25 -1.69 -29.36
C THR A 16 5.51 -3.15 -29.00
N ARG A 17 6.05 -3.42 -27.80
CA ARG A 17 6.57 -4.76 -27.46
C ARG A 17 5.84 -5.44 -26.31
N ARG A 18 5.26 -4.71 -25.38
CA ARG A 18 4.75 -5.23 -24.11
C ARG A 18 3.33 -4.79 -23.76
N PHE A 19 2.75 -3.91 -24.57
CA PHE A 19 1.39 -3.44 -24.32
C PHE A 19 0.39 -4.59 -24.51
N THR A 20 -0.55 -4.70 -23.57
CA THR A 20 -1.66 -5.66 -23.64
C THR A 20 -2.97 -4.88 -23.66
N LEU A 21 -3.76 -5.06 -24.69
CA LEU A 21 -5.08 -4.44 -24.82
C LEU A 21 -6.11 -5.19 -23.96
N GLY A 22 -7.08 -4.44 -23.42
CA GLY A 22 -8.26 -5.04 -22.77
C GLY A 22 -8.03 -5.51 -21.33
N LEU A 23 -6.98 -5.00 -20.67
CA LEU A 23 -6.81 -5.25 -19.23
C LEU A 23 -8.02 -4.69 -18.46
N PRO A 24 -8.61 -5.46 -17.52
CA PRO A 24 -9.71 -4.98 -16.72
C PRO A 24 -9.25 -3.85 -15.79
N MET A 25 -10.16 -2.93 -15.49
CA MET A 25 -9.91 -1.86 -14.50
C MET A 25 -9.72 -2.44 -13.10
N MET A 26 -10.42 -3.52 -12.77
CA MET A 26 -10.31 -4.17 -11.47
C MET A 26 -9.07 -5.06 -11.41
N PRO A 27 -8.29 -5.01 -10.31
CA PRO A 27 -7.10 -5.82 -10.16
C PRO A 27 -7.43 -7.31 -10.15
N SER A 28 -6.80 -8.09 -11.03
CA SER A 28 -7.09 -9.51 -11.21
C SER A 28 -6.77 -10.36 -9.98
N LEU A 29 -5.81 -9.94 -9.15
CA LEU A 29 -5.50 -10.57 -7.86
C LEU A 29 -6.36 -10.04 -6.70
N LYS A 30 -7.35 -9.19 -6.98
CA LYS A 30 -8.21 -8.57 -5.96
C LYS A 30 -7.38 -8.01 -4.79
N THR A 31 -6.30 -7.32 -5.10
CA THR A 31 -5.33 -6.86 -4.12
C THR A 31 -5.00 -5.39 -4.32
N PHE A 32 -4.97 -4.66 -3.21
CA PHE A 32 -4.41 -3.32 -3.12
C PHE A 32 -3.10 -3.37 -2.32
N ILE A 33 -2.08 -2.66 -2.79
CA ILE A 33 -0.83 -2.52 -2.06
C ILE A 33 -0.68 -1.06 -1.64
N ILE A 34 -0.44 -0.82 -0.35
CA ILE A 34 -0.04 0.47 0.19
C ILE A 34 1.46 0.39 0.45
N GLY A 35 2.25 1.16 -0.28
CA GLY A 35 3.71 1.10 -0.21
C GLY A 35 4.38 2.47 -0.16
N CYS A 36 5.70 2.48 0.05
CA CYS A 36 6.47 3.70 0.07
C CYS A 36 6.71 4.27 -1.35
N VAL A 37 6.81 5.61 -1.46
CA VAL A 37 7.24 6.30 -2.69
C VAL A 37 8.72 6.10 -3.01
N ASP A 38 9.50 5.50 -2.12
CA ASP A 38 10.93 5.23 -2.32
C ASP A 38 11.15 4.44 -3.63
N PRO A 39 12.00 4.93 -4.54
CA PRO A 39 12.20 4.28 -5.85
C PRO A 39 12.81 2.88 -5.76
N ARG A 40 13.42 2.50 -4.64
CA ARG A 40 14.02 1.18 -4.42
C ARG A 40 12.99 0.09 -4.13
N VAL A 41 11.73 0.47 -3.80
CA VAL A 41 10.70 -0.44 -3.28
C VAL A 41 9.43 -0.43 -4.13
N ASP A 42 9.59 -0.34 -5.45
CA ASP A 42 8.46 -0.42 -6.37
C ASP A 42 7.89 -1.84 -6.39
N PRO A 43 6.60 -2.05 -6.05
CA PRO A 43 6.01 -3.38 -5.97
C PRO A 43 6.11 -4.18 -7.27
N ALA A 44 6.06 -3.53 -8.43
CA ALA A 44 6.21 -4.22 -9.70
C ALA A 44 7.61 -4.82 -9.89
N GLN A 45 8.63 -4.19 -9.28
CA GLN A 45 10.00 -4.67 -9.37
C GLN A 45 10.30 -5.73 -8.30
N ILE A 46 9.92 -5.47 -7.04
CA ILE A 46 10.33 -6.32 -5.91
C ILE A 46 9.40 -7.51 -5.67
N LEU A 47 8.12 -7.43 -6.07
CA LEU A 47 7.15 -8.53 -5.96
C LEU A 47 6.80 -9.15 -7.31
N GLY A 48 7.35 -8.65 -8.41
CA GLY A 48 7.07 -9.16 -9.76
C GLY A 48 5.63 -8.93 -10.23
N VAL A 49 4.95 -7.92 -9.68
CA VAL A 49 3.57 -7.58 -10.04
C VAL A 49 3.49 -7.13 -11.51
N LYS A 50 2.54 -7.69 -12.24
CA LYS A 50 2.28 -7.35 -13.64
C LYS A 50 1.14 -6.34 -13.77
N LEU A 51 1.05 -5.73 -14.95
CA LEU A 51 -0.05 -4.81 -15.27
C LEU A 51 -1.41 -5.48 -15.09
N GLY A 52 -2.32 -4.81 -14.38
CA GLY A 52 -3.68 -5.28 -14.13
C GLY A 52 -3.83 -6.28 -12.98
N GLU A 53 -2.74 -6.69 -12.32
CA GLU A 53 -2.80 -7.66 -11.21
C GLU A 53 -3.20 -7.03 -9.87
N VAL A 54 -2.65 -5.85 -9.55
CA VAL A 54 -2.92 -5.14 -8.30
C VAL A 54 -3.11 -3.64 -8.54
N ALA A 55 -3.78 -2.96 -7.62
CA ALA A 55 -3.76 -1.51 -7.54
C ALA A 55 -2.78 -1.06 -6.43
N VAL A 56 -2.06 0.04 -6.65
CA VAL A 56 -0.99 0.48 -5.75
C VAL A 56 -1.19 1.93 -5.34
N ILE A 57 -1.25 2.18 -4.03
CA ILE A 57 -1.17 3.50 -3.41
C ILE A 57 0.24 3.66 -2.86
N ARG A 58 0.89 4.81 -3.12
CA ARG A 58 2.24 5.06 -2.60
C ARG A 58 2.32 6.43 -1.93
N ASN A 59 2.83 6.44 -0.71
CA ASN A 59 3.08 7.66 0.05
C ASN A 59 4.41 7.60 0.80
N ILE A 60 4.75 8.65 1.54
CA ILE A 60 5.97 8.68 2.36
C ILE A 60 5.85 7.62 3.46
N GLY A 61 6.77 6.67 3.47
CA GLY A 61 6.84 5.59 4.44
C GLY A 61 5.86 4.43 4.21
N GLY A 62 5.00 4.46 3.18
CA GLY A 62 4.01 3.39 2.94
C GLY A 62 3.00 3.28 4.09
N ARG A 63 2.56 4.41 4.65
CA ARG A 63 1.79 4.47 5.89
C ARG A 63 0.30 4.61 5.67
N VAL A 64 -0.49 4.08 6.59
CA VAL A 64 -1.95 4.30 6.64
C VAL A 64 -2.22 5.64 7.31
N THR A 65 -2.56 6.65 6.49
CA THR A 65 -2.94 8.00 6.90
C THR A 65 -4.44 8.21 6.68
N SER A 66 -5.00 9.31 7.19
CA SER A 66 -6.39 9.70 6.91
C SER A 66 -6.67 9.78 5.40
N SER A 67 -5.77 10.36 4.62
CA SER A 67 -5.86 10.42 3.16
C SER A 67 -5.95 9.03 2.50
N VAL A 68 -5.13 8.08 2.95
CA VAL A 68 -5.16 6.69 2.42
C VAL A 68 -6.48 6.02 2.76
N LEU A 69 -7.01 6.24 3.96
CA LEU A 69 -8.33 5.72 4.34
C LEU A 69 -9.45 6.32 3.49
N ASP A 70 -9.37 7.62 3.15
CA ASP A 70 -10.31 8.28 2.24
C ASP A 70 -10.23 7.70 0.82
N GLU A 71 -9.01 7.49 0.31
CA GLU A 71 -8.78 6.85 -1.00
C GLU A 71 -9.35 5.43 -1.05
N LEU A 72 -9.10 4.62 -0.01
CA LEU A 72 -9.65 3.26 0.07
C LEU A 72 -11.18 3.25 0.12
N ALA A 73 -11.80 4.18 0.85
CA ALA A 73 -13.25 4.31 0.88
C ALA A 73 -13.84 4.69 -0.49
N LEU A 74 -13.13 5.54 -1.26
CA LEU A 74 -13.51 5.87 -2.64
C LEU A 74 -13.30 4.69 -3.58
N LEU A 75 -12.19 3.96 -3.47
CA LEU A 75 -11.92 2.76 -4.26
C LEU A 75 -12.96 1.66 -4.00
N ARG A 76 -13.41 1.50 -2.74
CA ARG A 76 -14.51 0.59 -2.41
C ARG A 76 -15.79 0.94 -3.17
N LYS A 77 -16.20 2.22 -3.20
CA LYS A 77 -17.37 2.70 -3.94
C LYS A 77 -17.19 2.51 -5.46
N LEU A 78 -16.00 2.80 -5.99
CA LEU A 78 -15.68 2.62 -7.40
C LEU A 78 -15.75 1.15 -7.80
N THR A 79 -15.22 0.25 -6.98
CA THR A 79 -15.31 -1.21 -7.17
C THR A 79 -16.76 -1.68 -7.23
N GLN A 80 -17.59 -1.25 -6.27
CA GLN A 80 -19.02 -1.56 -6.24
C GLN A 80 -19.76 -1.02 -7.48
N GLY A 81 -19.47 0.22 -7.89
CA GLY A 81 -20.04 0.84 -9.09
C GLY A 81 -19.66 0.12 -10.39
N ALA A 82 -18.51 -0.55 -10.42
CA ALA A 82 -18.05 -1.38 -11.54
C ALA A 82 -18.56 -2.84 -11.48
N GLY A 83 -19.47 -3.16 -10.56
CA GLY A 83 -20.02 -4.51 -10.39
C GLY A 83 -19.11 -5.47 -9.64
N GLY A 84 -18.03 -4.99 -9.06
CA GLY A 84 -17.15 -5.77 -8.20
C GLY A 84 -17.63 -5.77 -6.74
N ASP A 85 -17.10 -6.70 -5.96
CA ASP A 85 -17.38 -6.79 -4.53
C ASP A 85 -16.07 -6.64 -3.75
N PHE A 86 -15.79 -5.40 -3.32
CA PHE A 86 -14.62 -5.09 -2.50
C PHE A 86 -14.68 -5.80 -1.14
N ASP A 87 -15.87 -6.05 -0.63
CA ASP A 87 -16.08 -6.60 0.70
C ASP A 87 -15.80 -8.11 0.74
N ARG A 88 -15.68 -8.75 -0.43
CA ARG A 88 -15.41 -10.18 -0.56
C ARG A 88 -14.17 -10.47 -1.39
N GLY A 89 -13.20 -11.07 -0.72
CA GLY A 89 -12.02 -11.63 -1.37
C GLY A 89 -10.95 -10.60 -1.77
N PHE A 90 -11.11 -9.33 -1.43
CA PHE A 90 -10.03 -8.36 -1.56
C PHE A 90 -9.06 -8.44 -0.39
N ASN A 91 -7.79 -8.25 -0.70
CA ASN A 91 -6.71 -8.16 0.28
C ASN A 91 -6.03 -6.80 0.19
N ILE A 92 -5.70 -6.20 1.32
CA ILE A 92 -4.87 -5.00 1.39
C ILE A 92 -3.52 -5.41 1.97
N ILE A 93 -2.46 -5.17 1.23
CA ILE A 93 -1.09 -5.42 1.63
C ILE A 93 -0.45 -4.09 2.03
N LEU A 94 0.01 -3.99 3.27
CA LEU A 94 0.88 -2.92 3.71
C LEU A 94 2.32 -3.36 3.48
N LEU A 95 3.03 -2.69 2.57
CA LEU A 95 4.41 -2.98 2.21
C LEU A 95 5.31 -1.85 2.71
N GLN A 96 5.91 -2.06 3.86
CA GLN A 96 6.93 -1.19 4.41
C GLN A 96 8.34 -1.72 4.11
N HIS A 97 9.38 -0.96 4.46
CA HIS A 97 10.75 -1.37 4.17
C HIS A 97 11.75 -0.81 5.18
N THR A 98 12.90 -1.46 5.28
CA THR A 98 14.04 -0.97 6.06
C THR A 98 14.68 0.26 5.41
N ASP A 99 15.44 1.05 6.17
CA ASP A 99 16.12 2.28 5.71
C ASP A 99 15.19 3.26 4.95
N CYS A 100 13.98 3.43 5.46
CA CYS A 100 12.99 4.32 4.85
C CYS A 100 13.34 5.80 5.03
N GLY A 101 13.13 6.60 3.99
CA GLY A 101 13.36 8.05 4.04
C GLY A 101 12.53 8.80 5.09
N ILE A 102 11.41 8.27 5.54
CA ILE A 102 10.59 8.86 6.61
C ILE A 102 11.36 9.00 7.93
N LEU A 103 12.38 8.16 8.16
CA LEU A 103 13.27 8.25 9.34
C LEU A 103 14.00 9.59 9.43
N ARG A 104 14.25 10.25 8.29
CA ARG A 104 14.91 11.55 8.23
C ARG A 104 14.01 12.70 8.69
N MET A 105 12.71 12.43 8.91
CA MET A 105 11.73 13.38 9.42
C MET A 105 11.60 13.37 10.96
N GLN A 106 12.41 12.59 11.68
CA GLN A 106 12.32 12.43 13.14
C GLN A 106 12.46 13.75 13.94
N GLY A 107 13.07 14.77 13.39
CA GLY A 107 13.15 16.11 14.01
C GLY A 107 11.99 17.06 13.64
N GLN A 108 11.00 16.60 12.87
CA GLN A 108 9.91 17.42 12.33
C GLN A 108 8.55 16.87 12.77
N SER A 109 8.32 16.86 14.08
CA SER A 109 7.17 16.23 14.71
C SER A 109 5.82 16.80 14.25
N GLU A 110 5.73 18.13 14.06
CA GLU A 110 4.52 18.78 13.58
C GLU A 110 4.13 18.32 12.18
N GLN A 111 5.08 18.31 11.23
CA GLN A 111 4.83 17.87 9.86
C GLN A 111 4.47 16.40 9.78
N LEU A 112 5.07 15.55 10.63
CA LEU A 112 4.71 14.15 10.71
C LEU A 112 3.33 13.93 11.32
N ALA A 113 2.99 14.67 12.36
CA ALA A 113 1.67 14.62 12.98
C ALA A 113 0.58 15.04 11.99
N ASP A 114 0.79 16.15 11.27
CA ASP A 114 -0.10 16.59 10.19
C ASP A 114 -0.26 15.54 9.09
N PHE A 115 0.85 14.90 8.68
CA PHE A 115 0.82 13.84 7.68
C PHE A 115 -0.03 12.64 8.12
N PHE A 116 0.02 12.28 9.40
CA PHE A 116 -0.81 11.21 9.96
C PHE A 116 -2.23 11.66 10.31
N GLY A 117 -2.50 12.96 10.39
CA GLY A 117 -3.77 13.52 10.86
C GLY A 117 -4.00 13.29 12.35
N ILE A 118 -2.95 13.42 13.17
CA ILE A 118 -2.96 13.23 14.63
C ILE A 118 -2.27 14.42 15.33
N ASP A 119 -2.38 14.48 16.65
CA ASP A 119 -1.56 15.40 17.46
C ASP A 119 -0.10 14.90 17.58
N THR A 120 0.82 15.82 17.93
CA THR A 120 2.25 15.50 18.09
C THR A 120 2.53 14.55 19.25
N GLU A 121 1.70 14.53 20.27
CA GLU A 121 1.82 13.65 21.44
C GLU A 121 1.54 12.19 21.07
N SER A 122 0.66 11.98 20.10
CA SER A 122 0.32 10.63 19.58
C SER A 122 1.35 10.08 18.57
N LEU A 123 2.33 10.87 18.16
CA LEU A 123 3.27 10.49 17.10
C LEU A 123 4.18 9.29 17.50
N GLU A 124 4.57 9.20 18.77
CA GLU A 124 5.36 8.10 19.30
C GLU A 124 4.69 6.73 19.06
N ALA A 125 3.35 6.70 19.15
CA ALA A 125 2.56 5.50 18.90
C ALA A 125 2.63 5.02 17.44
N LYS A 126 3.04 5.87 16.48
CA LYS A 126 3.19 5.47 15.06
C LYS A 126 4.44 4.66 14.79
N LYS A 127 5.38 4.57 15.74
CA LYS A 127 6.61 3.77 15.64
C LYS A 127 7.36 3.98 14.32
N VAL A 128 7.51 5.25 13.92
CA VAL A 128 8.11 5.63 12.62
C VAL A 128 9.51 5.02 12.41
N GLY A 129 10.24 4.78 13.49
CA GLY A 129 11.61 4.21 13.47
C GLY A 129 11.68 2.69 13.29
N ASP A 130 10.55 1.99 13.39
CA ASP A 130 10.50 0.52 13.35
C ASP A 130 9.46 0.06 12.32
N PRO A 131 9.88 -0.41 11.13
CA PRO A 131 8.94 -0.79 10.07
C PRO A 131 8.08 -2.01 10.44
N ARG A 132 8.55 -2.91 11.33
CA ARG A 132 7.76 -4.05 11.78
C ARG A 132 6.62 -3.61 12.70
N ALA A 133 6.95 -2.85 13.76
CA ALA A 133 5.93 -2.27 14.63
C ALA A 133 4.99 -1.32 13.88
N ALA A 134 5.53 -0.53 12.96
CA ALA A 134 4.75 0.40 12.15
C ALA A 134 3.71 -0.31 11.26
N VAL A 135 4.07 -1.43 10.61
CA VAL A 135 3.12 -2.19 9.77
C VAL A 135 2.03 -2.86 10.61
N GLU A 136 2.34 -3.32 11.82
CA GLU A 136 1.34 -3.87 12.76
C GLU A 136 0.31 -2.81 13.18
N ILE A 137 0.79 -1.62 13.53
CA ILE A 137 -0.05 -0.47 13.89
C ILE A 137 -0.94 -0.07 12.72
N ASP A 138 -0.39 0.04 11.53
CA ASP A 138 -1.13 0.47 10.35
C ASP A 138 -2.17 -0.57 9.91
N VAL A 139 -1.90 -1.87 10.04
CA VAL A 139 -2.91 -2.92 9.85
C VAL A 139 -4.04 -2.79 10.87
N ALA A 140 -3.72 -2.50 12.15
CA ALA A 140 -4.73 -2.29 13.17
C ALA A 140 -5.60 -1.06 12.89
N VAL A 141 -4.98 0.06 12.49
CA VAL A 141 -5.69 1.29 12.08
C VAL A 141 -6.63 1.00 10.92
N LEU A 142 -6.16 0.31 9.89
CA LEU A 142 -6.95 -0.05 8.73
C LEU A 142 -8.18 -0.91 9.10
N LYS A 143 -7.99 -1.92 9.95
CA LYS A 143 -9.07 -2.81 10.39
C LYS A 143 -10.08 -2.14 11.33
N ALA A 144 -9.65 -1.12 12.07
CA ALA A 144 -10.52 -0.36 12.99
C ALA A 144 -11.35 0.71 12.29
N ASP A 145 -11.02 1.09 11.05
CA ASP A 145 -11.74 2.14 10.34
C ASP A 145 -13.15 1.67 9.94
N PRO A 146 -14.23 2.38 10.34
CA PRO A 146 -15.60 1.95 10.06
C PRO A 146 -15.99 1.98 8.58
N ARG A 147 -15.19 2.63 7.74
CA ARG A 147 -15.40 2.65 6.28
C ARG A 147 -14.91 1.39 5.59
N MET A 148 -14.08 0.60 6.28
CA MET A 148 -13.60 -0.68 5.78
C MET A 148 -14.59 -1.80 6.07
N PRO A 149 -14.65 -2.85 5.23
CA PRO A 149 -15.56 -3.96 5.46
C PRO A 149 -15.19 -4.76 6.71
N VAL A 150 -16.20 -5.26 7.39
CA VAL A 150 -15.99 -6.22 8.47
C VAL A 150 -15.32 -7.47 7.91
N GLY A 151 -14.27 -7.93 8.55
CA GLY A 151 -13.49 -9.08 8.05
C GLY A 151 -12.50 -8.75 6.95
N LEU A 152 -12.13 -7.45 6.78
CA LEU A 152 -11.10 -7.03 5.84
C LEU A 152 -9.83 -7.90 5.98
N ARG A 153 -9.39 -8.45 4.86
CA ARG A 153 -8.11 -9.17 4.78
C ARG A 153 -6.99 -8.14 4.63
N ALA A 154 -6.18 -7.99 5.66
CA ALA A 154 -5.02 -7.11 5.64
C ALA A 154 -3.76 -7.91 6.00
N THR A 155 -2.73 -7.74 5.19
CA THR A 155 -1.43 -8.40 5.29
C THR A 155 -0.36 -7.35 5.51
N GLY A 156 0.56 -7.60 6.43
CA GLY A 156 1.69 -6.72 6.71
C GLY A 156 3.01 -7.33 6.25
N LEU A 157 3.71 -6.65 5.34
CA LEU A 157 4.99 -7.05 4.78
C LEU A 157 6.06 -6.00 5.08
N VAL A 158 7.29 -6.46 5.28
CA VAL A 158 8.48 -5.59 5.37
C VAL A 158 9.54 -6.08 4.40
N TYR A 159 9.93 -5.22 3.45
CA TYR A 159 11.01 -5.47 2.51
C TYR A 159 12.33 -4.97 3.08
N ASP A 160 13.36 -5.79 3.06
CA ASP A 160 14.70 -5.42 3.44
C ASP A 160 15.49 -4.93 2.22
N VAL A 161 15.85 -3.64 2.20
CA VAL A 161 16.59 -3.03 1.09
C VAL A 161 18.03 -3.51 0.99
N ALA A 162 18.57 -4.16 2.02
CA ALA A 162 19.94 -4.68 2.02
C ALA A 162 20.02 -6.11 1.44
N THR A 163 18.98 -6.92 1.63
CA THR A 163 18.96 -8.32 1.18
C THR A 163 18.05 -8.56 -0.03
N GLY A 164 17.05 -7.68 -0.24
CA GLY A 164 16.03 -7.86 -1.26
C GLY A 164 14.93 -8.86 -0.86
N GLU A 165 14.89 -9.28 0.40
CA GLU A 165 13.91 -10.22 0.93
C GLU A 165 12.68 -9.51 1.48
N VAL A 166 11.54 -10.20 1.49
CA VAL A 166 10.28 -9.74 2.06
C VAL A 166 9.87 -10.65 3.21
N ASP A 167 9.74 -10.07 4.39
CA ASP A 167 9.21 -10.75 5.56
C ASP A 167 7.71 -10.50 5.71
N THR A 168 6.96 -11.56 6.05
CA THR A 168 5.56 -11.44 6.46
C THR A 168 5.48 -11.20 7.96
N VAL A 169 5.08 -10.00 8.37
CA VAL A 169 4.90 -9.60 9.77
C VAL A 169 3.49 -9.96 10.23
N ILE A 170 2.50 -9.66 9.40
CA ILE A 170 1.09 -10.05 9.63
C ILE A 170 0.62 -10.88 8.45
N ALA A 171 0.33 -12.14 8.71
CA ALA A 171 -0.23 -13.05 7.71
C ALA A 171 -1.69 -12.68 7.37
N PRO A 172 -2.15 -12.96 6.13
CA PRO A 172 -3.55 -12.79 5.78
C PRO A 172 -4.43 -13.71 6.63
N ALA A 173 -5.63 -13.25 7.01
CA ALA A 173 -6.59 -14.12 7.65
C ALA A 173 -6.95 -15.30 6.72
N PRO A 174 -7.15 -16.52 7.26
CA PRO A 174 -7.59 -17.67 6.48
C PRO A 174 -8.86 -17.35 5.68
N GLU A 175 -8.97 -17.92 4.47
CA GLU A 175 -10.21 -17.80 3.70
C GLU A 175 -11.35 -18.52 4.44
N GLY A 176 -12.46 -17.84 4.67
CA GLY A 176 -13.69 -18.48 5.18
C GLY A 176 -13.98 -18.35 6.66
N VAL A 177 -13.19 -17.63 7.44
CA VAL A 177 -13.58 -17.32 8.83
C VAL A 177 -14.43 -16.05 8.86
N THR A 178 -15.74 -16.23 8.66
CA THR A 178 -16.73 -15.21 9.07
C THR A 178 -16.79 -15.27 10.59
N ILE A 179 -16.20 -14.30 11.26
CA ILE A 179 -16.41 -14.11 12.70
C ILE A 179 -17.84 -13.59 12.82
N SER A 180 -18.78 -14.50 13.10
CA SER A 180 -20.11 -14.14 13.54
C SER A 180 -19.98 -13.54 14.94
N GLY A 181 -20.13 -12.21 15.04
CA GLY A 181 -20.33 -11.48 16.28
C GLY A 181 -21.78 -11.19 16.51
#